data_3fce89f3b2484a86ac38bd864f874105
#
_entry.id   3fce89f3b2484a86ac38bd864f874105
#
_cell.length_a   1.000
_cell.length_b   1.000
_cell.length_c   1.000
_cell.angle_alpha   90.00
_cell.angle_beta   90.00
_cell.angle_gamma   90.00
#
_symmetry.space_group_name_H-M   'P 1'
#
loop_
_entity.id
_entity.type
_entity.pdbx_description
1 polymer ?
#
loop_
_entity_poly.entity_id
_entity_poly.type
_entity_poly.pdbx_seq_one_letter_code
_entity_poly.pdbx_strand_id
1 'polypeptide(L)'
;MNTQNTAMMERTPFLLPDVAAADAGFTKEELAGDIDGLQLGFQRVKIPSGGQVQFELPGEDPDNPDYAKFLEGVIVYIHNANSYWPAGEDYDDNTPPSCQSMDGKLGYGAPGGLCADCPYNRYGSDTKGTGRGKACKNQRIIYLLRSGEAMPFQLSLSPTSITPYTQFVNAAFVARRRGVC
;
A
#
# COMPACT_ATOMS: atom_id res chain seq x y z
N MET A 1 35.26 28.62 10.82
CA MET A 1 34.73 27.70 11.82
C MET A 1 33.24 27.69 11.63
N ASN A 2 32.75 26.68 10.97
CA ASN A 2 31.31 26.56 10.58
C ASN A 2 30.69 25.51 11.52
N THR A 3 30.06 25.98 12.57
CA THR A 3 29.28 25.14 13.50
C THR A 3 27.98 24.74 12.81
N GLN A 4 27.98 23.58 12.21
CA GLN A 4 26.73 22.95 11.76
C GLN A 4 25.89 22.61 12.99
N ASN A 5 24.84 23.36 13.17
CA ASN A 5 23.81 23.13 14.18
C ASN A 5 23.02 21.89 13.73
N THR A 6 23.48 20.71 14.17
CA THR A 6 22.71 19.47 14.01
C THR A 6 21.62 19.49 15.06
N ALA A 7 20.51 20.15 14.75
CA ALA A 7 19.31 20.00 15.54
C ALA A 7 18.94 18.50 15.50
N MET A 8 19.17 17.80 16.60
CA MET A 8 18.62 16.48 16.83
C MET A 8 17.10 16.65 16.76
N MET A 9 16.50 16.19 15.66
CA MET A 9 15.06 16.04 15.61
C MET A 9 14.67 15.16 16.81
N GLU A 10 14.00 15.76 17.78
CA GLU A 10 13.33 15.00 18.83
C GLU A 10 12.40 14.01 18.16
N ARG A 11 12.75 12.74 18.25
CA ARG A 11 11.89 11.67 17.71
C ARG A 11 10.73 11.53 18.67
N THR A 12 9.58 11.97 18.26
CA THR A 12 8.33 11.64 18.94
C THR A 12 8.24 10.12 19.09
N PRO A 13 8.08 9.58 20.29
CA PRO A 13 7.99 8.15 20.48
C PRO A 13 6.79 7.61 19.66
N PHE A 14 7.00 6.47 19.02
CA PHE A 14 5.91 5.79 18.33
C PHE A 14 4.93 5.28 19.39
N LEU A 15 3.70 5.76 19.30
CA LEU A 15 2.63 5.36 20.21
C LEU A 15 1.87 4.19 19.57
N LEU A 16 1.87 3.05 20.24
CA LEU A 16 0.91 2.00 19.94
C LEU A 16 -0.47 2.45 20.47
N PRO A 17 -1.56 2.11 19.78
CA PRO A 17 -2.90 2.35 20.32
C PRO A 17 -2.99 1.68 21.69
N ASP A 18 -3.57 2.39 22.63
CA ASP A 18 -3.78 1.84 23.97
C ASP A 18 -4.91 0.81 23.90
N VAL A 19 -4.50 -0.45 23.70
CA VAL A 19 -5.44 -1.58 23.66
C VAL A 19 -6.08 -1.80 25.02
N ALA A 20 -5.47 -1.29 26.12
CA ALA A 20 -6.05 -1.34 27.46
C ALA A 20 -7.15 -0.28 27.65
N ALA A 21 -7.12 0.82 26.91
CA ALA A 21 -8.24 1.77 26.88
C ALA A 21 -9.45 1.21 26.09
N ALA A 22 -9.23 0.22 25.22
CA ALA A 22 -10.31 -0.55 24.60
C ALA A 22 -11.02 -1.49 25.58
N ASP A 23 -10.52 -1.64 26.81
CA ASP A 23 -11.22 -2.29 27.94
C ASP A 23 -12.39 -1.44 28.46
N ALA A 24 -12.70 -0.34 27.79
CA ALA A 24 -13.85 0.50 28.07
C ALA A 24 -15.16 -0.11 27.59
N GLY A 25 -15.45 -1.35 28.01
CA GLY A 25 -16.80 -1.86 28.03
C GLY A 25 -17.23 -2.81 26.93
N PHE A 26 -16.36 -3.21 26.00
CA PHE A 26 -16.70 -4.23 25.02
C PHE A 26 -15.99 -5.54 25.33
N THR A 27 -16.74 -6.62 25.44
CA THR A 27 -16.14 -7.96 25.49
C THR A 27 -15.69 -8.35 24.07
N LYS A 28 -14.73 -9.28 24.00
CA LYS A 28 -14.27 -9.82 22.72
C LYS A 28 -15.41 -10.44 21.90
N GLU A 29 -16.39 -11.02 22.60
CA GLU A 29 -17.58 -11.64 22.03
C GLU A 29 -18.54 -10.59 21.45
N GLU A 30 -18.74 -9.46 22.13
CA GLU A 30 -19.58 -8.35 21.63
C GLU A 30 -18.94 -7.74 20.38
N LEU A 31 -17.63 -7.45 20.42
CA LEU A 31 -16.93 -6.95 19.24
C LEU A 31 -16.99 -7.93 18.07
N ALA A 32 -16.84 -9.25 18.32
CA ALA A 32 -16.96 -10.26 17.28
C ALA A 32 -18.37 -10.30 16.67
N GLY A 33 -19.41 -10.07 17.50
CA GLY A 33 -20.79 -9.97 17.02
C GLY A 33 -21.04 -8.74 16.15
N ASP A 34 -20.47 -7.59 16.54
CA ASP A 34 -20.64 -6.33 15.82
C ASP A 34 -19.96 -6.35 14.43
N ILE A 35 -18.88 -7.10 14.29
CA ILE A 35 -18.15 -7.25 13.01
C ILE A 35 -18.53 -8.50 12.22
N ASP A 36 -19.44 -9.34 12.73
CA ASP A 36 -19.88 -10.54 12.04
C ASP A 36 -20.57 -10.18 10.71
N GLY A 37 -20.08 -10.79 9.65
CA GLY A 37 -20.53 -10.51 8.28
C GLY A 37 -19.98 -9.22 7.65
N LEU A 38 -19.20 -8.41 8.38
CA LEU A 38 -18.52 -7.25 7.81
C LEU A 38 -17.22 -7.66 7.14
N GLN A 39 -17.01 -7.19 5.93
CA GLN A 39 -15.70 -7.26 5.28
C GLN A 39 -14.85 -6.09 5.74
N LEU A 40 -14.04 -6.30 6.75
CA LEU A 40 -13.09 -5.29 7.21
C LEU A 40 -12.01 -5.10 6.13
N GLY A 41 -12.00 -3.95 5.48
CA GLY A 41 -10.99 -3.53 4.52
C GLY A 41 -10.00 -2.56 5.16
N PHE A 42 -8.74 -2.65 4.72
CA PHE A 42 -7.77 -1.62 5.08
C PHE A 42 -8.07 -0.33 4.32
N GLN A 43 -7.99 0.79 5.01
CA GLN A 43 -8.08 2.10 4.38
C GLN A 43 -6.91 2.31 3.42
N ARG A 44 -7.21 2.80 2.22
CA ARG A 44 -6.20 3.01 1.17
C ARG A 44 -5.72 4.44 1.16
N VAL A 45 -4.41 4.60 1.13
CA VAL A 45 -3.76 5.88 0.85
C VAL A 45 -3.50 5.99 -0.64
N LYS A 46 -3.94 7.08 -1.26
CA LYS A 46 -3.60 7.37 -2.65
C LYS A 46 -2.21 8.00 -2.72
N ILE A 47 -1.36 7.39 -3.53
CA ILE A 47 0.00 7.87 -3.76
C ILE A 47 -0.05 9.02 -4.78
N PRO A 48 0.70 10.12 -4.57
CA PRO A 48 0.74 11.23 -5.50
C PRO A 48 1.03 10.79 -6.93
N SER A 49 0.24 11.26 -7.88
CA SER A 49 0.40 11.00 -9.31
C SER A 49 -0.06 12.21 -10.12
N GLY A 50 0.32 12.28 -11.40
CA GLY A 50 -0.19 13.32 -12.30
C GLY A 50 0.13 14.77 -11.90
N GLY A 51 1.24 15.02 -11.19
CA GLY A 51 1.63 16.35 -10.72
C GLY A 51 1.18 16.70 -9.31
N GLN A 52 0.43 15.82 -8.64
CA GLN A 52 0.15 15.95 -7.22
C GLN A 52 1.41 15.66 -6.40
N VAL A 53 1.57 16.36 -5.27
CA VAL A 53 2.76 16.24 -4.40
C VAL A 53 2.41 15.78 -2.98
N GLN A 54 1.16 15.43 -2.74
CA GLN A 54 0.66 15.03 -1.43
C GLN A 54 -0.04 13.68 -1.53
N PHE A 55 0.11 12.88 -0.49
CA PHE A 55 -0.69 11.67 -0.29
C PHE A 55 -2.10 12.07 0.11
N GLU A 56 -3.09 11.39 -0.44
CA GLU A 56 -4.47 11.51 -0.02
C GLU A 56 -4.79 10.37 0.94
N LEU A 57 -5.19 10.72 2.15
CA LEU A 57 -5.57 9.77 3.21
C LEU A 57 -7.08 9.79 3.37
N PRO A 58 -7.69 8.66 3.72
CA PRO A 58 -9.08 8.65 4.15
C PRO A 58 -9.27 9.58 5.35
N GLY A 59 -10.18 10.53 5.22
CA GLY A 59 -10.60 11.42 6.30
C GLY A 59 -11.72 10.80 7.14
N GLU A 60 -12.15 11.50 8.18
CA GLU A 60 -13.35 11.13 8.93
C GLU A 60 -14.62 11.20 8.07
N ASP A 61 -14.65 12.17 7.15
CA ASP A 61 -15.68 12.33 6.14
C ASP A 61 -15.17 11.74 4.82
N PRO A 62 -15.87 10.74 4.22
CA PRO A 62 -15.47 10.13 2.95
C PRO A 62 -15.35 11.12 1.79
N ASP A 63 -16.11 12.23 1.83
CA ASP A 63 -16.11 13.25 0.79
C ASP A 63 -14.99 14.29 0.99
N ASN A 64 -14.32 14.29 2.14
CA ASN A 64 -13.25 15.21 2.50
C ASN A 64 -11.99 14.45 2.94
N PRO A 65 -11.15 13.98 2.01
CA PRO A 65 -9.92 13.29 2.34
C PRO A 65 -8.90 14.23 2.96
N ASP A 66 -8.06 13.70 3.83
CA ASP A 66 -6.91 14.39 4.37
C ASP A 66 -5.71 14.35 3.41
N TYR A 67 -4.84 15.34 3.51
CA TYR A 67 -3.64 15.42 2.66
C TYR A 67 -2.38 15.51 3.49
N ALA A 68 -1.38 14.69 3.16
CA ALA A 68 -0.08 14.69 3.83
C ALA A 68 1.07 14.69 2.82
N LYS A 69 2.11 15.48 3.10
CA LYS A 69 3.34 15.50 2.30
C LYS A 69 4.24 14.29 2.60
N PHE A 70 4.16 13.79 3.81
CA PHE A 70 4.97 12.67 4.30
C PHE A 70 4.07 11.68 5.03
N LEU A 71 4.42 10.40 4.91
CA LEU A 71 3.81 9.33 5.68
C LEU A 71 4.87 8.79 6.64
N GLU A 72 4.58 8.85 7.92
CA GLU A 72 5.43 8.30 8.97
C GLU A 72 4.72 7.13 9.63
N GLY A 73 5.45 6.04 9.88
CA GLY A 73 4.88 4.87 10.51
C GLY A 73 5.81 3.67 10.44
N VAL A 74 5.31 2.53 10.89
CA VAL A 74 5.99 1.24 10.85
C VAL A 74 5.37 0.39 9.76
N ILE A 75 6.19 -0.14 8.85
CA ILE A 75 5.75 -1.11 7.86
C ILE A 75 5.55 -2.44 8.58
N VAL A 76 4.31 -2.88 8.69
CA VAL A 76 3.95 -4.11 9.42
C VAL A 76 3.84 -5.33 8.50
N TYR A 77 3.51 -5.11 7.23
CA TYR A 77 3.43 -6.19 6.25
C TYR A 77 3.63 -5.70 4.82
N ILE A 78 4.16 -6.56 3.96
CA ILE A 78 4.39 -6.27 2.55
C ILE A 78 4.12 -7.53 1.74
N HIS A 79 3.41 -7.38 0.61
CA HIS A 79 3.27 -8.47 -0.36
C HIS A 79 3.23 -7.96 -1.80
N ASN A 80 3.45 -8.86 -2.75
CA ASN A 80 3.23 -8.57 -4.16
C ASN A 80 1.73 -8.71 -4.48
N ALA A 81 1.28 -7.97 -5.48
CA ALA A 81 -0.04 -8.15 -6.06
C ALA A 81 0.05 -7.88 -7.57
N ASN A 82 -0.83 -8.51 -8.33
CA ASN A 82 -0.96 -8.26 -9.75
C ASN A 82 -2.41 -8.00 -10.10
N SER A 83 -2.65 -7.08 -11.02
CA SER A 83 -3.99 -6.76 -11.49
C SER A 83 -3.99 -6.54 -13.00
N TYR A 84 -4.98 -7.10 -13.70
CA TYR A 84 -5.09 -7.01 -15.14
C TYR A 84 -6.48 -6.53 -15.55
N TRP A 85 -6.51 -5.53 -16.43
CA TRP A 85 -7.70 -5.04 -17.11
C TRP A 85 -7.49 -5.24 -18.61
N PRO A 86 -8.47 -5.80 -19.36
CA PRO A 86 -8.40 -5.95 -20.81
C PRO A 86 -8.19 -4.62 -21.54
N ALA A 87 -7.68 -4.69 -22.76
CA ALA A 87 -7.57 -3.51 -23.61
C ALA A 87 -8.98 -2.97 -23.94
N GLY A 88 -9.19 -1.67 -23.70
CA GLY A 88 -10.50 -1.02 -23.89
C GLY A 88 -11.26 -0.73 -22.60
N GLU A 89 -10.94 -1.40 -21.52
CA GLU A 89 -11.40 -1.01 -20.18
C GLU A 89 -10.42 0.01 -19.60
N ASP A 90 -10.93 1.17 -19.24
CA ASP A 90 -10.14 2.16 -18.54
C ASP A 90 -9.99 1.74 -17.08
N TYR A 91 -8.74 1.88 -16.59
CA TYR A 91 -8.51 1.76 -15.17
C TYR A 91 -9.21 2.91 -14.47
N ASP A 92 -10.22 2.59 -13.70
CA ASP A 92 -10.78 3.47 -12.71
C ASP A 92 -10.88 2.72 -11.36
N ASP A 93 -10.99 3.47 -10.27
CA ASP A 93 -11.04 2.88 -8.92
C ASP A 93 -12.31 2.04 -8.69
N ASN A 94 -13.30 2.14 -9.57
CA ASN A 94 -14.61 1.47 -9.47
C ASN A 94 -14.70 0.21 -10.33
N THR A 95 -13.79 0.04 -11.31
CA THR A 95 -13.81 -1.13 -12.20
C THR A 95 -12.88 -2.22 -11.66
N PRO A 96 -13.42 -3.35 -11.18
CA PRO A 96 -12.59 -4.43 -10.68
C PRO A 96 -11.74 -5.02 -11.80
N PRO A 97 -10.52 -5.50 -11.50
CA PRO A 97 -9.68 -6.16 -12.49
C PRO A 97 -10.31 -7.47 -12.95
N SER A 98 -10.19 -7.77 -14.24
CA SER A 98 -10.64 -9.06 -14.80
C SER A 98 -9.83 -10.23 -14.26
N CYS A 99 -8.57 -10.00 -13.91
CA CYS A 99 -7.71 -10.97 -13.22
C CYS A 99 -6.91 -10.26 -12.14
N GLN A 100 -6.88 -10.85 -10.95
CA GLN A 100 -6.09 -10.34 -9.83
C GLN A 100 -5.33 -11.45 -9.13
N SER A 101 -4.21 -11.09 -8.53
CA SER A 101 -3.38 -11.96 -7.68
C SER A 101 -2.98 -11.21 -6.43
N MET A 102 -3.25 -11.81 -5.27
CA MET A 102 -2.94 -11.22 -3.96
C MET A 102 -1.52 -11.58 -3.46
N ASP A 103 -0.83 -12.47 -4.17
CA ASP A 103 0.54 -12.91 -3.82
C ASP A 103 1.53 -12.68 -4.97
N GLY A 104 1.06 -12.23 -6.13
CA GLY A 104 1.85 -12.10 -7.34
C GLY A 104 2.19 -13.42 -8.02
N LYS A 105 1.64 -14.55 -7.57
CA LYS A 105 1.96 -15.89 -8.06
C LYS A 105 0.79 -16.57 -8.75
N LEU A 106 -0.38 -16.59 -8.11
CA LEU A 106 -1.58 -17.20 -8.64
C LEU A 106 -2.64 -16.15 -8.93
N GLY A 107 -3.10 -16.08 -10.17
CA GLY A 107 -4.17 -15.18 -10.63
C GLY A 107 -5.54 -15.83 -10.56
N TYR A 108 -6.52 -15.05 -10.13
CA TYR A 108 -7.94 -15.42 -10.08
C TYR A 108 -8.72 -14.53 -11.06
N GLY A 109 -9.65 -15.11 -11.77
CA GLY A 109 -10.44 -14.45 -12.83
C GLY A 109 -9.95 -14.81 -14.23
N ALA A 110 -10.07 -13.90 -15.19
CA ALA A 110 -9.68 -14.13 -16.58
C ALA A 110 -8.45 -13.31 -16.96
N PRO A 111 -7.31 -13.95 -17.35
CA PRO A 111 -7.15 -15.37 -17.70
C PRO A 111 -6.96 -16.32 -16.53
N GLY A 112 -6.60 -15.85 -15.32
CA GLY A 112 -6.29 -16.71 -14.19
C GLY A 112 -4.96 -17.49 -14.33
N GLY A 113 -4.72 -18.41 -13.38
CA GLY A 113 -3.57 -19.32 -13.42
C GLY A 113 -2.25 -18.71 -12.93
N LEU A 114 -1.12 -19.34 -13.25
CA LEU A 114 0.20 -18.93 -12.79
C LEU A 114 0.63 -17.60 -13.42
N CYS A 115 0.90 -16.60 -12.59
CA CYS A 115 1.34 -15.28 -13.04
C CYS A 115 2.68 -15.31 -13.78
N ALA A 116 3.55 -16.28 -13.48
CA ALA A 116 4.85 -16.45 -14.14
C ALA A 116 4.69 -16.84 -15.62
N ASP A 117 3.66 -17.61 -15.95
CA ASP A 117 3.43 -18.11 -17.32
C ASP A 117 2.43 -17.24 -18.09
N CYS A 118 1.81 -16.25 -17.42
CA CYS A 118 0.78 -15.42 -18.00
C CYS A 118 1.34 -14.52 -19.11
N PRO A 119 0.76 -14.55 -20.34
CA PRO A 119 1.21 -13.72 -21.45
C PRO A 119 1.08 -12.22 -21.16
N TYR A 120 0.09 -11.80 -20.38
CA TYR A 120 -0.12 -10.40 -20.00
C TYR A 120 0.87 -9.90 -18.95
N ASN A 121 1.58 -10.81 -18.26
CA ASN A 121 2.63 -10.47 -17.30
C ASN A 121 4.04 -10.42 -17.94
N ARG A 122 4.14 -10.35 -19.26
CA ARG A 122 5.39 -10.23 -20.01
C ARG A 122 5.59 -8.79 -20.48
N TYR A 123 6.83 -8.34 -20.51
CA TYR A 123 7.16 -7.06 -21.13
C TYR A 123 6.78 -7.08 -22.61
N GLY A 124 6.25 -5.97 -23.11
CA GLY A 124 5.73 -5.86 -24.47
C GLY A 124 4.28 -6.30 -24.63
N SER A 125 3.62 -6.77 -23.57
CA SER A 125 2.21 -7.16 -23.62
C SER A 125 1.23 -5.98 -23.49
N ASP A 126 1.71 -4.80 -23.03
CA ASP A 126 0.87 -3.61 -22.94
C ASP A 126 0.72 -2.99 -24.33
N THR A 127 -0.44 -3.14 -24.93
CA THR A 127 -0.78 -2.55 -26.23
C THR A 127 -1.22 -1.09 -26.14
N LYS A 128 -1.48 -0.60 -24.91
CA LYS A 128 -1.75 0.81 -24.63
C LYS A 128 -0.42 1.53 -24.39
N GLY A 129 -0.09 2.53 -25.15
CA GLY A 129 1.13 3.31 -24.98
C GLY A 129 2.32 2.85 -25.87
N THR A 130 3.55 2.82 -25.31
CA THR A 130 4.77 2.54 -26.10
C THR A 130 5.00 1.06 -26.41
N GLY A 131 4.15 0.16 -25.96
CA GLY A 131 4.27 -1.30 -26.14
C GLY A 131 5.43 -1.94 -25.38
N ARG A 132 6.09 -1.22 -24.45
CA ARG A 132 7.21 -1.75 -23.65
C ARG A 132 6.78 -2.27 -22.28
N GLY A 133 5.60 -1.89 -21.82
CA GLY A 133 5.07 -2.26 -20.52
C GLY A 133 4.47 -3.67 -20.48
N LYS A 134 4.04 -4.05 -19.29
CA LYS A 134 3.21 -5.23 -19.07
C LYS A 134 1.75 -4.81 -19.00
N ALA A 135 0.85 -5.52 -19.65
CA ALA A 135 -0.59 -5.30 -19.54
C ALA A 135 -1.06 -5.59 -18.11
N CYS A 136 -0.52 -6.65 -17.50
CA CYS A 136 -0.75 -6.94 -16.08
C CYS A 136 0.11 -5.99 -15.22
N LYS A 137 -0.54 -5.23 -14.34
CA LYS A 137 0.12 -4.26 -13.46
C LYS A 137 0.65 -4.98 -12.23
N ASN A 138 1.97 -5.11 -12.14
CA ASN A 138 2.62 -5.64 -10.95
C ASN A 138 2.70 -4.53 -9.89
N GLN A 139 2.23 -4.82 -8.70
CA GLN A 139 2.16 -3.88 -7.59
C GLN A 139 2.87 -4.45 -6.37
N ARG A 140 3.30 -3.57 -5.48
CA ARG A 140 3.72 -3.93 -4.13
C ARG A 140 2.78 -3.28 -3.15
N ILE A 141 2.13 -4.09 -2.35
CA ILE A 141 1.21 -3.61 -1.31
C ILE A 141 2.00 -3.52 -0.01
N ILE A 142 1.92 -2.36 0.63
CA ILE A 142 2.57 -2.05 1.90
C ILE A 142 1.48 -1.72 2.91
N TYR A 143 1.56 -2.30 4.09
CA TYR A 143 0.71 -1.95 5.23
C TYR A 143 1.54 -1.12 6.21
N LEU A 144 1.15 0.13 6.39
CA LEU A 144 1.83 1.11 7.21
C LEU A 144 0.97 1.45 8.43
N LEU A 145 1.45 1.11 9.62
CA LEU A 145 0.83 1.51 10.88
C LEU A 145 1.39 2.88 11.29
N ARG A 146 0.51 3.85 11.44
CA ARG A 146 0.85 5.19 11.94
C ARG A 146 0.75 5.23 13.44
N SER A 147 1.48 6.17 14.05
CA SER A 147 1.44 6.37 15.50
C SER A 147 0.02 6.77 15.94
N GLY A 148 -0.49 6.07 16.96
CA GLY A 148 -1.84 6.30 17.49
C GLY A 148 -2.98 5.62 16.75
N GLU A 149 -2.71 5.01 15.58
CA GLU A 149 -3.73 4.32 14.80
C GLU A 149 -3.84 2.84 15.19
N ALA A 150 -5.06 2.32 15.26
CA ALA A 150 -5.32 0.92 15.56
C ALA A 150 -5.16 0.00 14.36
N MET A 151 -5.38 0.53 13.15
CA MET A 151 -5.34 -0.24 11.90
C MET A 151 -4.31 0.35 10.94
N PRO A 152 -3.55 -0.51 10.23
CA PRO A 152 -2.61 -0.03 9.22
C PRO A 152 -3.34 0.49 7.97
N PHE A 153 -2.74 1.50 7.35
CA PHE A 153 -3.12 1.97 6.02
C PHE A 153 -2.49 1.11 4.94
N GLN A 154 -3.22 0.88 3.87
CA GLN A 154 -2.73 0.17 2.69
C GLN A 154 -2.22 1.16 1.64
N LEU A 155 -0.97 0.98 1.21
CA LEU A 155 -0.37 1.71 0.09
C LEU A 155 -0.11 0.73 -1.06
N SER A 156 -0.61 1.06 -2.25
CA SER A 156 -0.38 0.26 -3.46
C SER A 156 0.68 0.93 -4.33
N LEU A 157 1.91 0.43 -4.29
CA LEU A 157 2.99 0.93 -5.14
C LEU A 157 2.79 0.46 -6.57
N SER A 158 2.71 1.41 -7.50
CA SER A 158 2.71 1.15 -8.94
C SER A 158 4.04 0.55 -9.40
N PRO A 159 4.10 -0.06 -10.61
CA PRO A 159 5.34 -0.61 -11.15
C PRO A 159 6.50 0.39 -11.18
N THR A 160 6.22 1.67 -11.44
CA THR A 160 7.23 2.74 -11.47
C THR A 160 7.79 3.09 -10.09
N SER A 161 7.00 2.88 -9.04
CA SER A 161 7.37 3.16 -7.65
C SER A 161 8.12 2.00 -6.96
N ILE A 162 8.10 0.80 -7.56
CA ILE A 162 8.77 -0.37 -6.96
C ILE A 162 10.29 -0.19 -6.92
N THR A 163 10.91 0.36 -7.97
CA THR A 163 12.36 0.57 -8.01
C THR A 163 12.83 1.58 -6.93
N PRO A 164 12.26 2.78 -6.81
CA PRO A 164 12.57 3.70 -5.71
C PRO A 164 12.37 3.07 -4.33
N TYR A 165 11.30 2.32 -4.14
CA TYR A 165 11.05 1.61 -2.89
C TYR A 165 12.16 0.58 -2.59
N THR A 166 12.56 -0.23 -3.58
CA THR A 166 13.65 -1.20 -3.42
C THR A 166 14.97 -0.53 -3.07
N GLN A 167 15.27 0.62 -3.67
CA GLN A 167 16.46 1.41 -3.32
C GLN A 167 16.39 1.91 -1.88
N PHE A 168 15.24 2.41 -1.44
CA PHE A 168 15.02 2.82 -0.06
C PHE A 168 15.25 1.67 0.92
N VAL A 169 14.66 0.49 0.67
CA VAL A 169 14.81 -0.70 1.52
C VAL A 169 16.28 -1.12 1.61
N ASN A 170 16.96 -1.19 0.46
CA ASN A 170 18.38 -1.55 0.41
C ASN A 170 19.25 -0.55 1.18
N ALA A 171 19.01 0.74 0.99
CA ALA A 171 19.74 1.78 1.72
C ALA A 171 19.51 1.68 3.25
N ALA A 172 18.28 1.47 3.68
CA ALA A 172 17.94 1.31 5.09
C ALA A 172 18.57 0.03 5.69
N PHE A 173 18.54 -1.08 4.94
CA PHE A 173 19.14 -2.34 5.36
C PHE A 173 20.68 -2.24 5.46
N VAL A 174 21.33 -1.72 4.42
CA VAL A 174 22.79 -1.60 4.37
C VAL A 174 23.29 -0.59 5.41
N ALA A 175 22.67 0.58 5.51
CA ALA A 175 23.12 1.64 6.41
C ALA A 175 22.92 1.29 7.89
N ARG A 176 21.87 0.54 8.21
CA ARG A 176 21.49 0.26 9.60
C ARG A 176 21.70 -1.18 10.04
N ARG A 177 22.06 -2.07 9.12
CA ARG A 177 22.19 -3.53 9.37
C ARG A 177 20.97 -4.11 10.12
N ARG A 178 19.79 -3.60 9.83
CA ARG A 178 18.52 -4.01 10.45
C ARG A 178 17.53 -4.37 9.34
N GLY A 179 16.68 -5.34 9.60
CA GLY A 179 15.53 -5.62 8.75
C GLY A 179 14.60 -4.41 8.68
N VAL A 180 13.90 -4.26 7.57
CA VAL A 180 12.92 -3.19 7.32
C VAL A 180 11.52 -3.76 7.55
N CYS A 181 11.31 -4.41 8.68
CA CYS A 181 10.01 -4.86 9.16
C CYS A 181 9.91 -4.51 10.62
#